data_8976172edcfdf72b601231d19b19c9f6
#
_entry.id   8976172edcfdf72b601231d19b19c9f6
#
_cell.length_a   1.000
_cell.length_b   1.000
_cell.length_c   1.000
_cell.angle_alpha   90.00
_cell.angle_beta   90.00
_cell.angle_gamma   90.00
#
_symmetry.space_group_name_H-M   'P 1'
#
loop_
_entity.id
_entity.type
_entity.pdbx_description
1 polymer ?
#
loop_
_entity_poly.entity_id
_entity_poly.type
_entity_poly.pdbx_seq_one_letter_code
_entity_poly.pdbx_strand_id
1 'polypeptide(L)'
;MRLDRLVAELGWADSPGLLDVLETEWESSQESLPGDALPFLSRQSVADACQVLSLPTSAQEALLAVAGGVSADPRLCALAWHLHHCAFRSATYPCWGPIGRWPSADVLKGLLGSDGRTFYLLILISGLPGMQVIYDTRCIPRDVFCDTLVQLKEELADLHKRDNVWGLSGPDRVQWHRFALRGELFRLGRLAYQFGLFGFTIRVFRHRILRTVLALSEGGVSFLPNGQANGPGRLRPAGEWTSEFTAKDDGVIGHPILPTGRALRRRVDLLGTEWQRVLARDDPALYIHFPGGSPLVHDLCGESFELAMEFFPRHFPERPYRCFCCDSWVVNSRLQELLPPTSNLVRFQREVYLLPYETHDEQLVNVILGGVPEDPSEAPKDTALQRALLDGLVVGRRDDARAGACFLLPEDFNWGQQVYLRQELPCEESDRSGRDETDSLDPDKKRAEPSAGSDAEDRAPQP
;
A
#
# COMPACT_ATOMS: atom_id res chain seq x y z
N MET A 1 0.68 22.59 29.64
CA MET A 1 -0.81 22.82 29.66
C MET A 1 -1.52 21.49 29.88
N ARG A 2 -2.63 21.44 30.67
CA ARG A 2 -3.43 20.19 30.79
C ARG A 2 -4.30 20.03 29.56
N LEU A 3 -4.50 18.79 29.09
CA LEU A 3 -5.25 18.51 27.87
C LEU A 3 -6.73 18.89 27.99
N ASP A 4 -7.37 18.56 29.12
CA ASP A 4 -8.77 18.89 29.40
C ASP A 4 -9.03 20.39 29.27
N ARG A 5 -8.11 21.21 29.78
CA ARG A 5 -8.17 22.67 29.67
C ARG A 5 -7.98 23.13 28.21
N LEU A 6 -6.99 22.56 27.49
CA LEU A 6 -6.77 22.91 26.08
C LEU A 6 -8.04 22.64 25.25
N VAL A 7 -8.61 21.45 25.38
CA VAL A 7 -9.78 21.03 24.62
C VAL A 7 -11.00 21.90 24.92
N ALA A 8 -11.20 22.27 26.20
CA ALA A 8 -12.28 23.19 26.59
C ALA A 8 -12.07 24.59 26.00
N GLU A 9 -10.84 25.14 26.11
CA GLU A 9 -10.51 26.51 25.62
C GLU A 9 -10.50 26.60 24.08
N LEU A 10 -10.29 25.47 23.35
CA LEU A 10 -10.38 25.41 21.88
C LEU A 10 -11.79 25.06 21.38
N GLY A 11 -12.75 24.80 22.29
CA GLY A 11 -14.13 24.46 21.92
C GLY A 11 -14.29 23.04 21.35
N TRP A 12 -13.41 22.09 21.69
CA TRP A 12 -13.39 20.72 21.19
C TRP A 12 -13.98 19.69 22.16
N ALA A 13 -14.60 20.14 23.25
CA ALA A 13 -15.14 19.28 24.30
C ALA A 13 -16.18 18.25 23.77
N ASP A 14 -16.92 18.61 22.72
CA ASP A 14 -17.94 17.75 22.10
C ASP A 14 -17.44 16.93 20.89
N SER A 15 -16.11 16.85 20.69
CA SER A 15 -15.50 16.09 19.59
C SER A 15 -15.05 14.71 20.06
N PRO A 16 -15.94 13.66 20.03
CA PRO A 16 -15.59 12.33 20.50
C PRO A 16 -14.43 11.74 19.67
N GLY A 17 -13.49 11.11 20.35
CA GLY A 17 -12.32 10.49 19.75
C GLY A 17 -11.14 11.43 19.49
N LEU A 18 -11.31 12.75 19.55
CA LEU A 18 -10.20 13.69 19.44
C LEU A 18 -9.37 13.72 20.73
N LEU A 19 -10.03 13.66 21.89
CA LEU A 19 -9.38 13.54 23.19
C LEU A 19 -8.46 12.32 23.24
N ASP A 20 -8.98 11.13 22.89
CA ASP A 20 -8.21 9.87 22.93
C ASP A 20 -6.94 9.94 22.08
N VAL A 21 -7.02 10.63 20.94
CA VAL A 21 -5.89 10.77 20.02
C VAL A 21 -4.84 11.75 20.56
N LEU A 22 -5.27 12.86 21.18
CA LEU A 22 -4.37 13.85 21.74
C LEU A 22 -3.85 13.44 23.13
N GLU A 23 -4.53 12.55 23.86
CA GLU A 23 -4.09 12.06 25.17
C GLU A 23 -2.81 11.24 25.04
N THR A 24 -2.69 10.49 23.92
CA THR A 24 -1.49 9.71 23.66
C THR A 24 -0.26 10.61 23.59
N GLU A 25 0.71 10.40 24.49
CA GLU A 25 1.95 11.20 24.60
C GLU A 25 1.75 12.68 25.01
N TRP A 26 0.56 13.08 25.48
CA TRP A 26 0.34 14.49 25.84
C TRP A 26 1.26 14.93 26.98
N GLU A 27 1.30 14.20 28.09
CA GLU A 27 2.13 14.54 29.27
C GLU A 27 3.61 14.62 28.88
N SER A 28 4.12 13.58 28.22
CA SER A 28 5.52 13.53 27.74
C SER A 28 5.85 14.70 26.80
N SER A 29 4.95 15.05 25.92
CA SER A 29 5.14 16.20 25.03
C SER A 29 5.20 17.51 25.81
N GLN A 30 4.31 17.71 26.79
CA GLN A 30 4.26 18.95 27.57
C GLN A 30 5.46 19.08 28.53
N GLU A 31 5.98 17.99 29.08
CA GLU A 31 7.22 17.99 29.86
C GLU A 31 8.43 18.43 29.05
N SER A 32 8.45 18.09 27.75
CA SER A 32 9.51 18.45 26.83
C SER A 32 9.27 19.76 26.06
N LEU A 33 8.16 20.47 26.34
CA LEU A 33 7.84 21.73 25.68
C LEU A 33 8.93 22.79 25.99
N PRO A 34 9.58 23.38 24.98
CA PRO A 34 10.56 24.44 25.19
C PRO A 34 9.95 25.64 25.96
N GLY A 35 10.70 26.16 26.94
CA GLY A 35 10.28 27.32 27.73
C GLY A 35 10.22 28.62 26.90
N ASP A 36 11.01 28.69 25.84
CA ASP A 36 11.06 29.75 24.86
C ASP A 36 10.19 29.42 23.62
N ALA A 37 10.36 30.17 22.54
CA ALA A 37 9.67 29.93 21.30
C ALA A 37 10.02 28.54 20.69
N LEU A 38 9.05 27.91 20.03
CA LEU A 38 9.27 26.65 19.33
C LEU A 38 10.28 26.85 18.18
N PRO A 39 11.39 26.09 18.13
CA PRO A 39 12.47 26.33 17.17
C PRO A 39 12.01 26.31 15.70
N PHE A 40 11.07 25.41 15.35
CA PHE A 40 10.58 25.25 14.00
C PHE A 40 9.61 26.37 13.53
N LEU A 41 9.16 27.26 14.44
CA LEU A 41 8.35 28.43 14.09
C LEU A 41 9.22 29.64 13.73
N SER A 42 10.55 29.56 13.91
CA SER A 42 11.44 30.66 13.60
C SER A 42 11.45 30.97 12.09
N ARG A 43 11.64 32.28 11.76
CA ARG A 43 11.79 32.71 10.35
C ARG A 43 12.90 31.93 9.63
N GLN A 44 14.02 31.65 10.31
CA GLN A 44 15.13 30.91 9.72
C GLN A 44 14.74 29.46 9.40
N SER A 45 14.13 28.75 10.35
CA SER A 45 13.72 27.36 10.13
C SER A 45 12.72 27.22 8.98
N VAL A 46 11.77 28.16 8.87
CA VAL A 46 10.80 28.18 7.76
C VAL A 46 11.52 28.47 6.44
N ALA A 47 12.47 29.41 6.41
CA ALA A 47 13.24 29.73 5.20
C ALA A 47 14.08 28.52 4.73
N ASP A 48 14.77 27.85 5.65
CA ASP A 48 15.60 26.67 5.36
C ASP A 48 14.73 25.52 4.80
N ALA A 49 13.56 25.28 5.40
CA ALA A 49 12.62 24.28 4.91
C ALA A 49 12.10 24.61 3.49
N CYS A 50 11.76 25.88 3.24
CA CYS A 50 11.36 26.32 1.90
C CYS A 50 12.49 26.15 0.87
N GLN A 51 13.72 26.41 1.25
CA GLN A 51 14.88 26.18 0.38
C GLN A 51 15.06 24.69 0.06
N VAL A 52 14.99 23.80 1.06
CA VAL A 52 15.09 22.33 0.89
C VAL A 52 14.00 21.83 -0.05
N LEU A 53 12.76 22.29 0.13
CA LEU A 53 11.64 21.87 -0.70
C LEU A 53 11.54 22.66 -2.01
N SER A 54 12.38 23.67 -2.24
CA SER A 54 12.33 24.58 -3.40
C SER A 54 10.98 25.28 -3.54
N LEU A 55 10.39 25.68 -2.41
CA LEU A 55 9.12 26.39 -2.38
C LEU A 55 9.29 27.88 -2.71
N PRO A 56 8.29 28.51 -3.37
CA PRO A 56 8.34 29.93 -3.71
C PRO A 56 8.13 30.83 -2.49
N THR A 57 8.42 32.13 -2.64
CA THR A 57 8.25 33.15 -1.60
C THR A 57 6.82 33.15 -1.03
N SER A 58 5.81 32.97 -1.88
CA SER A 58 4.40 32.91 -1.43
C SER A 58 4.13 31.77 -0.43
N ALA A 59 4.79 30.63 -0.59
CA ALA A 59 4.68 29.52 0.37
C ALA A 59 5.37 29.90 1.69
N GLN A 60 6.53 30.52 1.62
CA GLN A 60 7.24 30.98 2.81
C GLN A 60 6.43 32.04 3.59
N GLU A 61 5.81 33.00 2.91
CA GLU A 61 4.95 34.00 3.51
C GLU A 61 3.74 33.38 4.21
N ALA A 62 3.08 32.42 3.56
CA ALA A 62 1.95 31.67 4.15
C ALA A 62 2.37 30.89 5.41
N LEU A 63 3.50 30.19 5.37
CA LEU A 63 4.04 29.48 6.53
C LEU A 63 4.42 30.40 7.67
N LEU A 64 5.04 31.56 7.38
CA LEU A 64 5.39 32.56 8.40
C LEU A 64 4.16 33.22 9.04
N ALA A 65 3.09 33.43 8.27
CA ALA A 65 1.83 33.94 8.81
C ALA A 65 1.22 32.94 9.83
N VAL A 66 1.19 31.65 9.48
CA VAL A 66 0.72 30.59 10.38
C VAL A 66 1.64 30.44 11.60
N ALA A 67 2.96 30.47 11.41
CA ALA A 67 3.94 30.38 12.50
C ALA A 67 3.77 31.55 13.48
N GLY A 68 3.50 32.77 12.98
CA GLY A 68 3.19 33.96 13.79
C GLY A 68 1.91 33.75 14.61
N GLY A 69 0.83 33.28 14.00
CA GLY A 69 -0.43 32.98 14.69
C GLY A 69 -0.28 31.91 15.78
N VAL A 70 0.45 30.82 15.48
CA VAL A 70 0.76 29.77 16.47
C VAL A 70 1.59 30.34 17.63
N SER A 71 2.63 31.13 17.34
CA SER A 71 3.50 31.73 18.38
C SER A 71 2.78 32.71 19.29
N ALA A 72 1.73 33.38 18.82
CA ALA A 72 0.94 34.31 19.57
C ALA A 72 -0.04 33.68 20.57
N ASP A 73 -0.35 32.38 20.41
CA ASP A 73 -1.33 31.67 21.23
C ASP A 73 -0.68 30.50 21.98
N PRO A 74 -0.52 30.54 23.31
CA PRO A 74 0.07 29.45 24.08
C PRO A 74 -0.64 28.08 23.89
N ARG A 75 -1.94 28.10 23.56
CA ARG A 75 -2.72 26.86 23.31
C ARG A 75 -2.28 26.23 21.99
N LEU A 76 -2.11 27.03 20.95
CA LEU A 76 -1.65 26.58 19.64
C LEU A 76 -0.16 26.18 19.69
N CYS A 77 0.67 26.86 20.49
CA CYS A 77 2.04 26.43 20.77
C CYS A 77 2.08 25.03 21.40
N ALA A 78 1.28 24.79 22.44
CA ALA A 78 1.22 23.50 23.12
C ALA A 78 0.74 22.39 22.18
N LEU A 79 -0.28 22.67 21.36
CA LEU A 79 -0.77 21.76 20.33
C LEU A 79 0.30 21.48 19.26
N ALA A 80 0.88 22.50 18.66
CA ALA A 80 1.90 22.35 17.61
C ALA A 80 3.12 21.57 18.09
N TRP A 81 3.56 21.81 19.32
CA TRP A 81 4.63 21.03 19.93
C TRP A 81 4.24 19.57 20.14
N HIS A 82 3.02 19.31 20.65
CA HIS A 82 2.52 17.96 20.83
C HIS A 82 2.48 17.19 19.50
N LEU A 83 1.95 17.79 18.42
CA LEU A 83 1.90 17.14 17.10
C LEU A 83 3.31 16.90 16.54
N HIS A 84 4.24 17.85 16.70
CA HIS A 84 5.66 17.66 16.37
C HIS A 84 6.28 16.51 17.17
N HIS A 85 6.02 16.46 18.48
CA HIS A 85 6.52 15.40 19.36
C HIS A 85 6.03 14.04 18.91
N CYS A 86 4.73 13.88 18.69
CA CYS A 86 4.13 12.63 18.21
C CYS A 86 4.66 12.22 16.82
N ALA A 87 4.87 13.16 15.92
CA ALA A 87 5.34 12.87 14.58
C ALA A 87 6.83 12.48 14.55
N PHE A 88 7.70 13.16 15.33
CA PHE A 88 9.14 13.09 15.10
C PHE A 88 9.99 12.77 16.33
N ARG A 89 9.48 12.89 17.55
CA ARG A 89 10.27 12.69 18.76
C ARG A 89 9.91 11.43 19.52
N SER A 90 8.64 11.06 19.54
CA SER A 90 8.21 9.83 20.23
C SER A 90 8.63 8.59 19.43
N ALA A 91 9.28 7.65 20.13
CA ALA A 91 9.61 6.33 19.60
C ALA A 91 8.43 5.35 19.72
N THR A 92 7.48 5.64 20.61
CA THR A 92 6.37 4.76 20.98
C THR A 92 5.05 5.15 20.30
N TYR A 93 4.99 6.35 19.70
CA TYR A 93 3.78 6.78 18.99
C TYR A 93 3.49 5.89 17.80
N PRO A 94 2.26 5.36 17.67
CA PRO A 94 1.93 4.36 16.65
C PRO A 94 2.26 4.81 15.23
N CYS A 95 2.78 3.87 14.43
CA CYS A 95 3.15 4.16 13.04
C CYS A 95 1.96 4.50 12.16
N TRP A 96 0.79 3.88 12.39
CA TRP A 96 -0.42 4.07 11.60
C TRP A 96 -1.64 4.37 12.48
N GLY A 97 -2.53 5.19 11.99
CA GLY A 97 -3.87 5.44 12.53
C GLY A 97 -4.03 6.74 13.31
N PRO A 98 -3.31 7.02 14.42
CA PRO A 98 -3.63 8.17 15.26
C PRO A 98 -3.51 9.53 14.56
N ILE A 99 -2.45 9.76 13.78
CA ILE A 99 -2.22 11.04 13.09
C ILE A 99 -3.37 11.39 12.14
N GLY A 100 -3.89 10.42 11.39
CA GLY A 100 -5.03 10.65 10.49
C GLY A 100 -6.31 11.12 11.19
N ARG A 101 -6.38 10.97 12.53
CA ARG A 101 -7.51 11.42 13.36
C ARG A 101 -7.24 12.73 14.12
N TRP A 102 -6.11 13.40 13.87
CA TRP A 102 -5.85 14.73 14.39
C TRP A 102 -6.93 15.74 13.96
N PRO A 103 -7.03 16.94 14.60
CA PRO A 103 -8.03 17.94 14.22
C PRO A 103 -8.05 18.19 12.71
N SER A 104 -9.21 18.31 12.10
CA SER A 104 -9.29 18.58 10.67
C SER A 104 -8.74 19.99 10.33
N ALA A 105 -8.32 20.19 9.08
CA ALA A 105 -7.85 21.49 8.63
C ALA A 105 -8.91 22.61 8.80
N ASP A 106 -10.20 22.27 8.65
CA ASP A 106 -11.30 23.22 8.83
C ASP A 106 -11.48 23.65 10.29
N VAL A 107 -11.33 22.73 11.23
CA VAL A 107 -11.34 23.03 12.68
C VAL A 107 -10.20 23.99 13.03
N LEU A 108 -9.01 23.75 12.50
CA LEU A 108 -7.84 24.62 12.73
C LEU A 108 -7.98 25.98 12.07
N LYS A 109 -8.64 26.09 10.91
CA LYS A 109 -8.89 27.34 10.22
C LYS A 109 -9.64 28.36 11.10
N GLY A 110 -10.64 27.91 11.85
CA GLY A 110 -11.39 28.73 12.79
C GLY A 110 -10.53 29.33 13.91
N LEU A 111 -9.43 28.67 14.28
CA LEU A 111 -8.52 29.07 15.36
C LEU A 111 -7.37 29.96 14.86
N LEU A 112 -6.82 29.62 13.68
CA LEU A 112 -5.63 30.26 13.13
C LEU A 112 -5.93 31.55 12.34
N GLY A 113 -7.19 31.77 11.94
CA GLY A 113 -7.54 32.85 10.98
C GLY A 113 -6.90 32.65 9.59
N SER A 114 -6.26 31.49 9.37
CA SER A 114 -5.59 31.07 8.13
C SER A 114 -5.91 29.62 7.82
N ASP A 115 -5.49 29.12 6.65
CA ASP A 115 -5.82 27.75 6.23
C ASP A 115 -5.12 26.70 7.12
N GLY A 116 -5.88 25.80 7.74
CA GLY A 116 -5.36 24.73 8.59
C GLY A 116 -4.46 23.73 7.84
N ARG A 117 -4.56 23.66 6.51
CA ARG A 117 -3.68 22.85 5.66
C ARG A 117 -2.24 23.36 5.69
N THR A 118 -2.02 24.65 5.78
CA THR A 118 -0.70 25.27 5.95
C THR A 118 -0.10 24.96 7.32
N PHE A 119 -0.94 24.87 8.37
CA PHE A 119 -0.48 24.42 9.69
C PHE A 119 0.08 23.00 9.66
N TYR A 120 -0.57 22.06 8.96
CA TYR A 120 -0.05 20.72 8.83
C TYR A 120 1.25 20.67 8.03
N LEU A 121 1.42 21.50 7.02
CA LEU A 121 2.71 21.64 6.35
C LEU A 121 3.78 22.18 7.32
N LEU A 122 3.46 23.15 8.16
CA LEU A 122 4.38 23.67 9.18
C LEU A 122 4.82 22.57 10.16
N ILE A 123 3.87 21.73 10.62
CA ILE A 123 4.20 20.57 11.47
C ILE A 123 5.08 19.58 10.71
N LEU A 124 4.76 19.24 9.45
CA LEU A 124 5.56 18.28 8.68
C LEU A 124 7.00 18.77 8.48
N ILE A 125 7.20 20.01 8.01
CA ILE A 125 8.54 20.53 7.73
C ILE A 125 9.41 20.69 8.98
N SER A 126 8.82 20.69 10.18
CA SER A 126 9.55 20.66 11.46
C SER A 126 10.41 19.38 11.62
N GLY A 127 10.15 18.33 10.85
CA GLY A 127 10.95 17.09 10.82
C GLY A 127 12.18 17.15 9.90
N LEU A 128 12.28 18.14 8.98
CA LEU A 128 13.38 18.21 8.01
C LEU A 128 14.78 18.27 8.64
N PRO A 129 15.02 19.01 9.73
CA PRO A 129 16.32 18.98 10.40
C PRO A 129 16.71 17.58 10.88
N GLY A 130 15.76 16.81 11.41
CA GLY A 130 15.97 15.42 11.82
C GLY A 130 16.31 14.52 10.64
N MET A 131 15.61 14.66 9.52
CA MET A 131 15.93 13.95 8.27
C MET A 131 17.36 14.25 7.82
N GLN A 132 17.77 15.51 7.81
CA GLN A 132 19.14 15.90 7.41
C GLN A 132 20.20 15.21 8.30
N VAL A 133 20.00 15.21 9.63
CA VAL A 133 20.91 14.54 10.57
C VAL A 133 21.04 13.04 10.28
N ILE A 134 19.94 12.37 9.96
CA ILE A 134 19.95 10.94 9.62
C ILE A 134 20.77 10.71 8.34
N TYR A 135 20.55 11.52 7.30
CA TYR A 135 21.26 11.37 6.03
C TYR A 135 22.75 11.65 6.17
N ASP A 136 23.14 12.69 6.91
CA ASP A 136 24.53 13.03 7.15
C ASP A 136 25.24 11.95 8.00
N THR A 137 24.61 11.50 9.09
CA THR A 137 25.18 10.48 10.00
C THR A 137 25.36 9.14 9.30
N ARG A 138 24.45 8.78 8.39
CA ARG A 138 24.49 7.52 7.65
C ARG A 138 25.21 7.62 6.31
N CYS A 139 25.75 8.79 5.98
CA CYS A 139 26.40 9.06 4.69
C CYS A 139 25.50 8.73 3.49
N ILE A 140 24.20 9.01 3.59
CA ILE A 140 23.25 8.79 2.50
C ILE A 140 23.43 9.89 1.44
N PRO A 141 23.51 9.54 0.15
CA PRO A 141 23.71 10.51 -0.93
C PRO A 141 22.63 11.57 -1.00
N ARG A 142 23.02 12.79 -1.43
CA ARG A 142 22.10 13.94 -1.50
C ARG A 142 21.00 13.78 -2.53
N ASP A 143 21.24 13.05 -3.61
CA ASP A 143 20.25 12.71 -4.63
C ASP A 143 19.11 11.87 -4.04
N VAL A 144 19.43 10.86 -3.22
CA VAL A 144 18.40 10.06 -2.50
C VAL A 144 17.56 10.95 -1.58
N PHE A 145 18.18 11.94 -0.90
CA PHE A 145 17.46 12.90 -0.10
C PHE A 145 16.45 13.70 -0.95
N CYS A 146 16.92 14.24 -2.08
CA CYS A 146 16.09 15.02 -2.99
C CYS A 146 14.95 14.19 -3.59
N ASP A 147 15.27 12.96 -4.05
CA ASP A 147 14.32 12.06 -4.68
C ASP A 147 13.22 11.59 -3.69
N THR A 148 13.60 11.35 -2.44
CA THR A 148 12.65 10.97 -1.38
C THR A 148 11.62 12.08 -1.11
N LEU A 149 11.99 13.35 -1.31
CA LEU A 149 11.09 14.49 -1.12
C LEU A 149 10.27 14.87 -2.37
N VAL A 150 10.51 14.24 -3.53
CA VAL A 150 9.80 14.60 -4.78
C VAL A 150 8.29 14.47 -4.63
N GLN A 151 7.81 13.38 -4.05
CA GLN A 151 6.36 13.17 -3.86
C GLN A 151 5.71 14.26 -3.00
N LEU A 152 6.38 14.72 -1.95
CA LEU A 152 5.89 15.85 -1.14
C LEU A 152 5.81 17.13 -1.97
N LYS A 153 6.85 17.42 -2.77
CA LYS A 153 6.88 18.63 -3.62
C LYS A 153 5.76 18.62 -4.66
N GLU A 154 5.52 17.46 -5.31
CA GLU A 154 4.44 17.28 -6.27
C GLU A 154 3.08 17.51 -5.62
N GLU A 155 2.83 16.92 -4.45
CA GLU A 155 1.59 17.08 -3.71
C GLU A 155 1.33 18.54 -3.30
N LEU A 156 2.35 19.26 -2.85
CA LEU A 156 2.25 20.67 -2.51
C LEU A 156 1.92 21.53 -3.73
N ALA A 157 2.54 21.24 -4.88
CA ALA A 157 2.28 21.94 -6.13
C ALA A 157 0.85 21.68 -6.65
N ASP A 158 0.39 20.44 -6.57
CA ASP A 158 -0.95 20.05 -7.00
C ASP A 158 -2.04 20.68 -6.12
N LEU A 159 -1.85 20.69 -4.80
CA LEU A 159 -2.78 21.34 -3.89
C LEU A 159 -2.82 22.85 -4.15
N HIS A 160 -1.66 23.47 -4.36
CA HIS A 160 -1.60 24.91 -4.66
C HIS A 160 -2.29 25.23 -5.99
N LYS A 161 -2.07 24.42 -7.03
CA LYS A 161 -2.72 24.58 -8.34
C LYS A 161 -4.23 24.45 -8.27
N ARG A 162 -4.74 23.52 -7.45
CA ARG A 162 -6.17 23.25 -7.32
C ARG A 162 -6.87 24.27 -6.44
N ASP A 163 -6.30 24.57 -5.27
CA ASP A 163 -6.98 25.29 -4.19
C ASP A 163 -6.32 26.64 -3.84
N ASN A 164 -5.22 27.00 -4.51
CA ASN A 164 -4.39 28.16 -4.23
C ASN A 164 -3.88 28.21 -2.75
N VAL A 165 -3.56 27.04 -2.18
CA VAL A 165 -3.08 26.88 -0.80
C VAL A 165 -1.75 26.13 -0.79
N TRP A 166 -0.75 26.66 -0.09
CA TRP A 166 0.47 25.95 0.27
C TRP A 166 0.25 25.17 1.57
N GLY A 167 0.02 23.87 1.48
CA GLY A 167 -0.34 23.05 2.63
C GLY A 167 -0.45 21.58 2.33
N LEU A 168 -0.94 20.81 3.29
CA LEU A 168 -1.31 19.39 3.14
C LEU A 168 -2.83 19.26 3.21
N SER A 169 -3.42 18.36 2.43
CA SER A 169 -4.88 18.20 2.38
C SER A 169 -5.49 17.82 3.73
N GLY A 170 -4.72 17.15 4.59
CA GLY A 170 -5.16 16.77 5.93
C GLY A 170 -4.02 16.18 6.76
N PRO A 171 -4.31 15.78 8.01
CA PRO A 171 -3.33 15.18 8.92
C PRO A 171 -2.84 13.79 8.44
N ASP A 172 -3.62 13.07 7.67
CA ASP A 172 -3.25 11.81 7.03
C ASP A 172 -2.01 11.96 6.12
N ARG A 173 -1.83 13.16 5.53
CA ARG A 173 -0.63 13.46 4.73
C ARG A 173 0.61 13.65 5.61
N VAL A 174 0.46 14.18 6.82
CA VAL A 174 1.55 14.16 7.83
C VAL A 174 1.90 12.71 8.18
N GLN A 175 0.88 11.86 8.38
CA GLN A 175 1.04 10.44 8.65
C GLN A 175 1.90 9.74 7.58
N TRP A 176 1.66 10.06 6.31
CA TRP A 176 2.40 9.48 5.20
C TRP A 176 3.83 10.02 5.07
N HIS A 177 3.98 11.33 4.96
CA HIS A 177 5.28 11.93 4.68
C HIS A 177 6.26 11.87 5.86
N ARG A 178 5.79 11.69 7.11
CA ARG A 178 6.69 11.57 8.25
C ARG A 178 7.65 10.38 8.13
N PHE A 179 7.28 9.30 7.42
CA PHE A 179 8.17 8.15 7.21
C PHE A 179 9.45 8.56 6.48
N ALA A 180 9.33 9.40 5.46
CA ALA A 180 10.49 9.95 4.76
C ALA A 180 11.34 10.83 5.69
N LEU A 181 10.71 11.72 6.47
CA LEU A 181 11.40 12.65 7.37
C LEU A 181 12.03 11.97 8.59
N ARG A 182 11.54 10.78 8.96
CA ARG A 182 12.11 9.94 10.03
C ARG A 182 13.21 8.99 9.52
N GLY A 183 13.55 9.00 8.23
CA GLY A 183 14.48 8.05 7.65
C GLY A 183 13.99 6.61 7.70
N GLU A 184 12.69 6.42 7.53
CA GLU A 184 12.01 5.12 7.50
C GLU A 184 11.53 4.74 6.10
N LEU A 185 11.46 5.71 5.18
CA LEU A 185 11.10 5.54 3.77
C LEU A 185 12.12 6.25 2.88
N PHE A 186 12.56 5.58 1.81
CA PHE A 186 13.54 6.09 0.84
C PHE A 186 13.06 5.82 -0.58
N ARG A 187 13.12 6.83 -1.44
CA ARG A 187 12.92 6.65 -2.88
C ARG A 187 14.25 6.31 -3.54
N LEU A 188 14.30 5.15 -4.19
CA LEU A 188 15.48 4.64 -4.88
C LEU A 188 15.11 4.35 -6.34
N GLY A 189 15.33 5.30 -7.22
CA GLY A 189 14.89 5.22 -8.60
C GLY A 189 13.35 5.26 -8.77
N ARG A 190 12.79 4.22 -9.40
CA ARG A 190 11.34 4.19 -9.72
C ARG A 190 10.45 3.90 -8.52
N LEU A 191 10.93 3.16 -7.54
CA LEU A 191 10.16 2.71 -6.38
C LEU A 191 10.61 3.43 -5.10
N ALA A 192 9.79 3.37 -4.07
CA ALA A 192 10.17 3.76 -2.72
C ALA A 192 10.04 2.57 -1.77
N TYR A 193 10.88 2.54 -0.75
CA TYR A 193 11.00 1.41 0.18
C TYR A 193 10.87 1.90 1.61
N GLN A 194 10.01 1.24 2.38
CA GLN A 194 9.75 1.55 3.77
C GLN A 194 10.09 0.36 4.65
N PHE A 195 10.79 0.60 5.75
CA PHE A 195 10.98 -0.43 6.77
C PHE A 195 9.66 -0.85 7.39
N GLY A 196 9.47 -2.15 7.53
CA GLY A 196 8.29 -2.73 8.13
C GLY A 196 8.49 -4.18 8.56
N LEU A 197 7.39 -4.83 8.89
CA LEU A 197 7.33 -6.25 9.20
C LEU A 197 6.40 -6.93 8.19
N PHE A 198 6.73 -8.14 7.79
CA PHE A 198 5.88 -8.93 6.90
C PHE A 198 4.54 -9.21 7.57
N GLY A 199 3.47 -8.55 7.12
CA GLY A 199 2.17 -8.51 7.80
C GLY A 199 1.14 -9.53 7.30
N PHE A 200 1.51 -10.40 6.34
CA PHE A 200 0.54 -11.29 5.69
C PHE A 200 0.34 -12.61 6.43
N THR A 201 -0.86 -13.17 6.33
CA THR A 201 -1.28 -14.43 6.97
C THR A 201 -0.84 -15.65 6.17
N ILE A 202 0.46 -15.69 5.87
CA ILE A 202 1.10 -16.78 5.12
C ILE A 202 2.45 -17.16 5.73
N ARG A 203 2.92 -18.34 5.41
CA ARG A 203 4.29 -18.81 5.66
C ARG A 203 4.91 -19.27 4.36
N VAL A 204 6.14 -18.85 4.11
CA VAL A 204 6.86 -19.20 2.89
C VAL A 204 7.93 -20.23 3.19
N PHE A 205 7.95 -21.26 2.38
CA PHE A 205 8.88 -22.38 2.48
C PHE A 205 9.73 -22.46 1.23
N ARG A 206 10.98 -22.88 1.40
CA ARG A 206 11.93 -23.14 0.31
C ARG A 206 12.39 -24.58 0.36
N HIS A 207 12.31 -25.27 -0.77
CA HIS A 207 12.87 -26.61 -0.91
C HIS A 207 14.40 -26.57 -0.82
N ARG A 208 14.99 -27.39 0.02
CA ARG A 208 16.43 -27.32 0.36
C ARG A 208 17.34 -27.57 -0.83
N ILE A 209 16.93 -28.50 -1.72
CA ILE A 209 17.72 -28.89 -2.89
C ILE A 209 17.24 -28.15 -4.15
N LEU A 210 15.96 -28.25 -4.49
CA LEU A 210 15.40 -27.68 -5.72
C LEU A 210 15.30 -26.14 -5.69
N ARG A 211 15.42 -25.53 -4.49
CA ARG A 211 15.27 -24.10 -4.26
C ARG A 211 13.88 -23.52 -4.60
N THR A 212 12.96 -24.36 -4.99
CA THR A 212 11.55 -24.00 -5.22
C THR A 212 10.96 -23.31 -3.98
N VAL A 213 10.21 -22.23 -4.20
CA VAL A 213 9.53 -21.46 -3.15
C VAL A 213 8.04 -21.73 -3.20
N LEU A 214 7.44 -22.02 -2.06
CA LEU A 214 6.00 -22.25 -1.92
C LEU A 214 5.45 -21.50 -0.70
N ALA A 215 4.43 -20.68 -0.92
CA ALA A 215 3.68 -20.04 0.15
C ALA A 215 2.51 -20.93 0.59
N LEU A 216 2.31 -21.08 1.90
CA LEU A 216 1.13 -21.70 2.50
C LEU A 216 0.32 -20.66 3.25
N SER A 217 -1.00 -20.70 3.11
CA SER A 217 -1.90 -19.88 3.94
C SER A 217 -1.84 -20.32 5.40
N GLU A 218 -1.85 -19.39 6.33
CA GLU A 218 -2.15 -19.70 7.73
C GLU A 218 -3.59 -20.21 7.87
N GLY A 219 -3.90 -20.83 9.00
CA GLY A 219 -5.26 -21.34 9.29
C GLY A 219 -6.25 -20.20 9.54
N GLY A 220 -7.50 -20.40 9.16
CA GLY A 220 -8.59 -19.46 9.42
C GLY A 220 -8.81 -18.39 8.36
N VAL A 221 -8.06 -18.37 7.26
CA VAL A 221 -8.27 -17.43 6.16
C VAL A 221 -9.40 -17.94 5.24
N SER A 222 -10.40 -17.11 4.98
CA SER A 222 -11.50 -17.42 4.05
C SER A 222 -11.11 -17.15 2.61
N PHE A 223 -11.45 -18.09 1.72
CA PHE A 223 -11.19 -17.99 0.29
C PHE A 223 -12.45 -18.22 -0.54
N LEU A 224 -12.56 -17.48 -1.62
CA LEU A 224 -13.55 -17.72 -2.67
C LEU A 224 -13.22 -19.00 -3.44
N PRO A 225 -14.19 -19.58 -4.19
CA PRO A 225 -13.94 -20.79 -4.99
C PRO A 225 -12.76 -20.66 -5.96
N ASN A 226 -12.49 -19.45 -6.45
CA ASN A 226 -11.39 -19.15 -7.37
C ASN A 226 -10.04 -18.92 -6.67
N GLY A 227 -9.95 -19.12 -5.35
CA GLY A 227 -8.72 -18.96 -4.58
C GLY A 227 -8.35 -17.51 -4.21
N GLN A 228 -9.22 -16.54 -4.44
CA GLN A 228 -9.06 -15.17 -3.91
C GLN A 228 -9.46 -15.13 -2.43
N ALA A 229 -8.79 -14.29 -1.63
CA ALA A 229 -9.17 -14.09 -0.25
C ALA A 229 -10.55 -13.40 -0.15
N ASN A 230 -11.37 -13.84 0.79
CA ASN A 230 -12.67 -13.24 1.06
C ASN A 230 -12.58 -12.38 2.33
N GLY A 231 -12.59 -11.07 2.16
CA GLY A 231 -12.44 -10.11 3.25
C GLY A 231 -13.65 -10.04 4.20
N PRO A 232 -13.48 -9.43 5.37
CA PRO A 232 -14.56 -9.22 6.34
C PRO A 232 -15.73 -8.42 5.74
N GLY A 233 -16.95 -8.80 6.09
CA GLY A 233 -18.16 -8.08 5.65
C GLY A 233 -18.64 -8.35 4.23
N ARG A 234 -17.99 -9.27 3.50
CA ARG A 234 -18.43 -9.70 2.17
C ARG A 234 -19.49 -10.78 2.23
N LEU A 235 -20.26 -10.89 1.13
CA LEU A 235 -21.18 -12.00 0.93
C LEU A 235 -20.40 -13.31 0.91
N ARG A 236 -20.94 -14.34 1.55
CA ARG A 236 -20.38 -15.69 1.51
C ARG A 236 -20.99 -16.47 0.36
N PRO A 237 -20.31 -16.57 -0.79
CA PRO A 237 -20.82 -17.29 -1.94
C PRO A 237 -20.77 -18.81 -1.69
N ALA A 238 -21.63 -19.54 -2.40
CA ALA A 238 -21.54 -21.01 -2.41
C ALA A 238 -20.14 -21.45 -2.85
N GLY A 239 -19.55 -22.39 -2.10
CA GLY A 239 -18.21 -22.88 -2.37
C GLY A 239 -17.06 -22.11 -1.71
N GLU A 240 -17.36 -21.08 -0.90
CA GLU A 240 -16.37 -20.49 0.01
C GLU A 240 -15.73 -21.59 0.89
N TRP A 241 -14.45 -21.43 1.19
CA TRP A 241 -13.73 -22.38 2.03
C TRP A 241 -12.72 -21.66 2.92
N THR A 242 -12.34 -22.29 4.02
CA THR A 242 -11.41 -21.74 5.00
C THR A 242 -10.15 -22.56 5.01
N SER A 243 -8.99 -21.90 5.05
CA SER A 243 -7.69 -22.56 5.12
C SER A 243 -7.46 -23.23 6.47
N GLU A 244 -6.68 -24.30 6.43
CA GLU A 244 -6.14 -25.00 7.58
C GLU A 244 -4.62 -25.02 7.49
N PHE A 245 -3.95 -24.90 8.63
CA PHE A 245 -2.51 -25.01 8.75
C PHE A 245 -2.19 -25.89 9.96
N THR A 246 -1.46 -26.96 9.77
CA THR A 246 -1.08 -27.89 10.84
C THR A 246 0.43 -28.04 10.87
N ALA A 247 1.05 -27.69 11.99
CA ALA A 247 2.46 -28.05 12.25
C ALA A 247 2.52 -29.49 12.75
N LYS A 248 3.51 -30.25 12.25
CA LYS A 248 3.84 -31.62 12.68
C LYS A 248 5.28 -31.64 13.20
N ASP A 249 5.66 -32.73 13.87
CA ASP A 249 7.02 -32.91 14.37
C ASP A 249 8.06 -32.93 13.24
N ASP A 250 7.65 -33.44 12.05
CA ASP A 250 8.49 -33.64 10.89
C ASP A 250 8.17 -32.71 9.70
N GLY A 251 7.29 -31.73 9.87
CA GLY A 251 6.91 -30.83 8.76
C GLY A 251 5.66 -30.02 9.00
N VAL A 252 4.99 -29.65 7.92
CA VAL A 252 3.74 -28.87 7.94
C VAL A 252 2.77 -29.33 6.87
N ILE A 253 1.47 -29.23 7.17
CA ILE A 253 0.39 -29.42 6.18
C ILE A 253 -0.38 -28.11 6.06
N GLY A 254 -0.60 -27.65 4.84
CA GLY A 254 -1.36 -26.42 4.60
C GLY A 254 -1.84 -26.26 3.18
N HIS A 255 -2.59 -25.20 2.95
CA HIS A 255 -3.14 -24.85 1.63
C HIS A 255 -2.12 -23.99 0.86
N PRO A 256 -1.61 -24.45 -0.29
CA PRO A 256 -0.65 -23.69 -1.07
C PRO A 256 -1.29 -22.49 -1.75
N ILE A 257 -0.50 -21.45 -1.90
CA ILE A 257 -0.81 -20.26 -2.69
C ILE A 257 0.12 -20.32 -3.92
N LEU A 258 -0.45 -20.22 -5.10
CA LEU A 258 0.32 -20.16 -6.33
C LEU A 258 0.95 -18.77 -6.52
N PRO A 259 2.10 -18.66 -7.22
CA PRO A 259 2.73 -17.37 -7.52
C PRO A 259 1.84 -16.40 -8.30
N THR A 260 0.75 -16.89 -8.87
CA THR A 260 -0.30 -16.12 -9.55
C THR A 260 -1.30 -15.46 -8.60
N GLY A 261 -1.11 -15.59 -7.27
CA GLY A 261 -2.00 -15.01 -6.27
C GLY A 261 -3.32 -15.75 -6.06
N ARG A 262 -3.30 -17.09 -6.21
CA ARG A 262 -4.47 -17.95 -6.01
C ARG A 262 -4.17 -19.02 -4.96
N ALA A 263 -5.01 -19.12 -3.93
CA ALA A 263 -4.95 -20.23 -2.97
C ALA A 263 -5.63 -21.47 -3.55
N LEU A 264 -5.04 -22.64 -3.29
CA LEU A 264 -5.60 -23.93 -3.68
C LEU A 264 -6.32 -24.57 -2.51
N ARG A 265 -7.52 -25.12 -2.75
CA ARG A 265 -8.30 -25.80 -1.71
C ARG A 265 -7.67 -27.13 -1.27
N ARG A 266 -6.91 -27.79 -2.12
CA ARG A 266 -6.15 -29.00 -1.73
C ARG A 266 -4.99 -28.62 -0.80
N ARG A 267 -4.63 -29.52 0.10
CA ARG A 267 -3.50 -29.36 1.00
C ARG A 267 -2.26 -30.07 0.46
N VAL A 268 -1.11 -29.55 0.80
CA VAL A 268 0.19 -30.19 0.58
C VAL A 268 0.86 -30.49 1.92
N ASP A 269 1.66 -31.54 1.94
CA ASP A 269 2.49 -31.95 3.07
C ASP A 269 3.95 -31.60 2.75
N LEU A 270 4.54 -30.71 3.52
CA LEU A 270 5.92 -30.26 3.36
C LEU A 270 6.78 -30.87 4.48
N LEU A 271 7.60 -31.85 4.14
CA LEU A 271 8.52 -32.50 5.09
C LEU A 271 9.64 -31.53 5.50
N GLY A 272 9.93 -31.40 6.77
CA GLY A 272 10.98 -30.54 7.32
C GLY A 272 12.39 -30.95 6.89
N THR A 273 12.58 -32.21 6.46
CA THR A 273 13.82 -32.70 5.84
C THR A 273 14.07 -32.11 4.45
N GLU A 274 13.01 -31.77 3.72
CA GLU A 274 13.06 -31.25 2.35
C GLU A 274 12.83 -29.74 2.29
N TRP A 275 11.97 -29.23 3.18
CA TRP A 275 11.54 -27.83 3.16
C TRP A 275 11.97 -27.10 4.41
N GLN A 276 12.37 -25.86 4.25
CA GLN A 276 12.64 -24.94 5.35
C GLN A 276 11.79 -23.69 5.23
N ARG A 277 11.25 -23.19 6.35
CA ARG A 277 10.58 -21.89 6.39
C ARG A 277 11.60 -20.79 6.18
N VAL A 278 11.33 -19.87 5.24
CA VAL A 278 12.20 -18.74 4.91
C VAL A 278 11.56 -17.40 5.25
N LEU A 279 10.21 -17.32 5.30
CA LEU A 279 9.49 -16.10 5.63
C LEU A 279 8.21 -16.43 6.39
N ALA A 280 7.87 -15.59 7.37
CA ALA A 280 6.63 -15.66 8.13
C ALA A 280 6.22 -14.28 8.62
N ARG A 281 5.02 -14.16 9.17
CA ARG A 281 4.51 -12.95 9.80
C ARG A 281 5.51 -12.44 10.84
N ASP A 282 5.62 -11.10 10.90
CA ASP A 282 6.53 -10.35 11.77
C ASP A 282 8.03 -10.46 11.44
N ASP A 283 8.40 -11.19 10.38
CA ASP A 283 9.77 -11.10 9.85
C ASP A 283 10.05 -9.69 9.30
N PRO A 284 11.28 -9.15 9.47
CA PRO A 284 11.64 -7.85 8.93
C PRO A 284 11.51 -7.79 7.41
N ALA A 285 10.87 -6.74 6.90
CA ALA A 285 10.58 -6.56 5.49
C ALA A 285 10.83 -5.11 5.03
N LEU A 286 10.99 -4.93 3.74
CA LEU A 286 10.92 -3.64 3.06
C LEU A 286 9.62 -3.57 2.25
N TYR A 287 8.72 -2.67 2.66
CA TYR A 287 7.50 -2.40 1.91
C TYR A 287 7.82 -1.57 0.68
N ILE A 288 7.31 -2.00 -0.47
CA ILE A 288 7.45 -1.32 -1.75
C ILE A 288 6.28 -0.37 -1.93
N HIS A 289 6.59 0.87 -2.29
CA HIS A 289 5.60 1.86 -2.69
C HIS A 289 5.84 2.28 -4.14
N PHE A 290 4.76 2.64 -4.82
CA PHE A 290 4.73 3.02 -6.23
C PHE A 290 4.47 4.53 -6.34
N PRO A 291 5.51 5.40 -6.31
CA PRO A 291 5.31 6.83 -6.47
C PRO A 291 4.60 7.16 -7.77
N GLY A 292 3.66 8.11 -7.73
CA GLY A 292 2.94 8.60 -8.91
C GLY A 292 3.84 9.35 -9.90
N GLY A 293 3.21 10.02 -10.88
CA GLY A 293 3.88 10.94 -11.78
C GLY A 293 4.63 10.31 -12.96
N SER A 294 4.90 8.99 -12.96
CA SER A 294 5.57 8.31 -14.07
C SER A 294 5.11 6.86 -14.27
N PRO A 295 5.20 6.32 -15.49
CA PRO A 295 4.86 4.93 -15.77
C PRO A 295 5.69 3.93 -14.95
N LEU A 296 5.10 2.78 -14.64
CA LEU A 296 5.79 1.67 -13.97
C LEU A 296 6.62 0.88 -15.00
N VAL A 297 7.67 1.50 -15.53
CA VAL A 297 8.54 0.85 -16.54
C VAL A 297 9.26 -0.33 -15.91
N HIS A 298 9.13 -1.50 -16.54
CA HIS A 298 9.63 -2.77 -16.00
C HIS A 298 11.12 -2.72 -15.63
N ASP A 299 11.96 -2.27 -16.55
CA ASP A 299 13.42 -2.27 -16.34
C ASP A 299 13.82 -1.29 -15.22
N LEU A 300 13.18 -0.12 -15.16
CA LEU A 300 13.42 0.85 -14.07
C LEU A 300 12.97 0.32 -12.69
N CYS A 301 12.01 -0.60 -12.66
CA CYS A 301 11.65 -1.28 -11.40
C CYS A 301 12.75 -2.27 -10.99
N GLY A 302 13.33 -3.01 -11.93
CA GLY A 302 14.48 -3.90 -11.67
C GLY A 302 15.68 -3.13 -11.12
N GLU A 303 16.09 -2.07 -11.80
CA GLU A 303 17.16 -1.16 -11.35
C GLU A 303 16.87 -0.63 -9.92
N SER A 304 15.61 -0.31 -9.62
CA SER A 304 15.22 0.17 -8.30
C SER A 304 15.40 -0.89 -7.20
N PHE A 305 15.12 -2.17 -7.48
CA PHE A 305 15.40 -3.26 -6.55
C PHE A 305 16.91 -3.46 -6.35
N GLU A 306 17.72 -3.38 -7.43
CA GLU A 306 19.19 -3.45 -7.33
C GLU A 306 19.73 -2.35 -6.42
N LEU A 307 19.28 -1.11 -6.64
CA LEU A 307 19.63 0.02 -5.78
C LEU A 307 19.25 -0.23 -4.31
N ALA A 308 18.07 -0.80 -4.07
CA ALA A 308 17.62 -1.09 -2.70
C ALA A 308 18.47 -2.19 -2.04
N MET A 309 18.82 -3.24 -2.77
CA MET A 309 19.67 -4.34 -2.27
C MET A 309 21.10 -3.88 -1.95
N GLU A 310 21.59 -2.82 -2.61
CA GLU A 310 22.87 -2.19 -2.27
C GLU A 310 22.71 -1.18 -1.11
N PHE A 311 21.67 -0.34 -1.16
CA PHE A 311 21.47 0.77 -0.25
C PHE A 311 21.25 0.35 1.19
N PHE A 312 20.28 -0.57 1.45
CA PHE A 312 19.91 -0.90 2.82
C PHE A 312 21.02 -1.60 3.60
N PRO A 313 21.74 -2.60 3.08
CA PRO A 313 22.86 -3.19 3.81
C PRO A 313 24.01 -2.21 4.06
N ARG A 314 24.22 -1.23 3.18
CA ARG A 314 25.28 -0.23 3.30
C ARG A 314 24.97 0.83 4.35
N HIS A 315 23.76 1.38 4.35
CA HIS A 315 23.39 2.51 5.20
C HIS A 315 22.65 2.11 6.48
N PHE A 316 22.09 0.88 6.54
CA PHE A 316 21.32 0.34 7.65
C PHE A 316 21.69 -1.13 7.95
N PRO A 317 22.97 -1.45 8.17
CA PRO A 317 23.42 -2.84 8.41
C PRO A 317 22.78 -3.48 9.65
N GLU A 318 22.35 -2.66 10.61
CA GLU A 318 21.68 -3.09 11.85
C GLU A 318 20.20 -3.42 11.67
N ARG A 319 19.64 -3.17 10.46
CA ARG A 319 18.24 -3.42 10.12
C ARG A 319 18.12 -4.39 8.94
N PRO A 320 18.55 -5.66 9.11
CA PRO A 320 18.42 -6.65 8.04
C PRO A 320 16.95 -6.87 7.70
N TYR A 321 16.67 -7.20 6.46
CA TYR A 321 15.34 -7.56 5.98
C TYR A 321 15.38 -8.91 5.26
N ARG A 322 14.23 -9.60 5.21
CA ARG A 322 14.09 -10.94 4.59
C ARG A 322 13.43 -10.90 3.23
N CYS A 323 12.58 -9.90 3.00
CA CYS A 323 11.86 -9.77 1.73
C CYS A 323 11.53 -8.31 1.42
N PHE A 324 11.27 -8.07 0.15
CA PHE A 324 10.44 -6.96 -0.31
C PHE A 324 8.99 -7.42 -0.34
N CYS A 325 8.05 -6.57 0.08
CA CYS A 325 6.63 -6.89 0.03
C CYS A 325 5.78 -5.64 -0.18
N CYS A 326 4.56 -5.81 -0.60
CA CYS A 326 3.56 -4.75 -0.57
C CYS A 326 2.15 -5.33 -0.58
N ASP A 327 1.19 -4.52 -0.15
CA ASP A 327 -0.22 -4.62 -0.44
C ASP A 327 -0.64 -3.39 -1.25
N SER A 328 -1.15 -3.61 -2.45
CA SER A 328 -1.49 -2.54 -3.38
C SER A 328 -2.43 -3.05 -4.47
N TRP A 329 -3.22 -2.14 -5.03
CA TRP A 329 -3.96 -2.40 -6.26
C TRP A 329 -3.04 -2.79 -7.44
N VAL A 330 -1.79 -2.30 -7.48
CA VAL A 330 -0.78 -2.62 -8.50
C VAL A 330 -0.54 -4.13 -8.61
N VAL A 331 -0.62 -4.84 -7.49
CA VAL A 331 -0.40 -6.29 -7.41
C VAL A 331 -1.69 -7.11 -7.28
N ASN A 332 -2.83 -6.52 -7.67
CA ASN A 332 -4.07 -7.26 -7.84
C ASN A 332 -3.92 -8.27 -8.98
N SER A 333 -3.98 -9.57 -8.66
CA SER A 333 -3.78 -10.65 -9.62
C SER A 333 -4.83 -10.66 -10.76
N ARG A 334 -6.01 -10.07 -10.56
CA ARG A 334 -7.03 -9.92 -11.62
C ARG A 334 -6.56 -9.06 -12.79
N LEU A 335 -5.60 -8.15 -12.57
CA LEU A 335 -5.06 -7.32 -13.66
C LEU A 335 -4.36 -8.14 -14.74
N GLN A 336 -3.87 -9.35 -14.43
CA GLN A 336 -3.28 -10.25 -15.43
C GLN A 336 -4.32 -10.82 -16.41
N GLU A 337 -5.60 -10.86 -16.01
CA GLU A 337 -6.70 -11.30 -16.85
C GLU A 337 -7.35 -10.12 -17.63
N LEU A 338 -7.24 -8.91 -17.06
CA LEU A 338 -7.86 -7.70 -17.60
C LEU A 338 -6.97 -6.91 -18.57
N LEU A 339 -5.65 -7.01 -18.39
CA LEU A 339 -4.66 -6.23 -19.13
C LEU A 339 -3.81 -7.10 -20.06
N PRO A 340 -3.31 -6.55 -21.18
CA PRO A 340 -2.40 -7.28 -22.06
C PRO A 340 -1.14 -7.76 -21.30
N PRO A 341 -0.57 -8.92 -21.65
CA PRO A 341 0.68 -9.43 -21.07
C PRO A 341 1.88 -8.47 -21.19
N THR A 342 1.82 -7.53 -22.13
CA THR A 342 2.83 -6.49 -22.37
C THR A 342 2.65 -5.26 -21.50
N SER A 343 1.56 -5.16 -20.74
CA SER A 343 1.32 -4.07 -19.81
C SER A 343 2.43 -4.03 -18.75
N ASN A 344 2.90 -2.84 -18.40
CA ASN A 344 3.91 -2.65 -17.36
C ASN A 344 3.48 -3.24 -16.02
N LEU A 345 2.20 -3.13 -15.66
CA LEU A 345 1.64 -3.73 -14.44
C LEU A 345 1.75 -5.25 -14.46
N VAL A 346 1.35 -5.89 -15.55
CA VAL A 346 1.42 -7.35 -15.69
C VAL A 346 2.87 -7.83 -15.73
N ARG A 347 3.76 -7.11 -16.44
CA ARG A 347 5.19 -7.44 -16.45
C ARG A 347 5.79 -7.38 -15.04
N PHE A 348 5.50 -6.32 -14.28
CA PHE A 348 5.93 -6.22 -12.88
C PHE A 348 5.40 -7.37 -12.03
N GLN A 349 4.10 -7.68 -12.12
CA GLN A 349 3.46 -8.74 -11.34
C GLN A 349 4.08 -10.12 -11.57
N ARG A 350 4.61 -10.38 -12.76
CA ARG A 350 5.24 -11.67 -13.09
C ARG A 350 6.62 -11.87 -12.47
N GLU A 351 7.25 -10.81 -11.99
CA GLU A 351 8.57 -10.88 -11.33
C GLU A 351 8.47 -11.16 -9.83
N VAL A 352 7.30 -11.03 -9.23
CA VAL A 352 7.07 -11.19 -7.79
C VAL A 352 6.14 -12.36 -7.51
N TYR A 353 6.15 -12.87 -6.28
CA TYR A 353 5.19 -13.88 -5.82
C TYR A 353 3.92 -13.16 -5.38
N LEU A 354 2.84 -13.27 -6.13
CA LEU A 354 1.55 -12.67 -5.79
C LEU A 354 0.84 -13.47 -4.71
N LEU A 355 0.08 -12.75 -3.89
CA LEU A 355 -0.71 -13.30 -2.80
C LEU A 355 -2.16 -12.84 -2.91
N PRO A 356 -3.13 -13.69 -2.58
CA PRO A 356 -4.49 -13.25 -2.35
C PRO A 356 -4.54 -12.40 -1.08
N TYR A 357 -5.24 -11.27 -1.14
CA TYR A 357 -5.28 -10.31 -0.04
C TYR A 357 -6.71 -9.92 0.32
N GLU A 358 -6.99 -9.89 1.63
CA GLU A 358 -8.27 -9.45 2.16
C GLU A 358 -8.32 -7.93 2.19
N THR A 359 -9.01 -7.29 1.25
CA THR A 359 -9.14 -5.84 1.28
C THR A 359 -10.59 -5.38 1.19
N HIS A 360 -10.83 -4.17 1.72
CA HIS A 360 -12.01 -3.38 1.43
C HIS A 360 -11.73 -2.56 0.15
N ASP A 361 -12.45 -2.78 -0.87
CA ASP A 361 -12.19 -2.75 -2.28
C ASP A 361 -12.09 -1.45 -3.03
N GLU A 362 -12.16 -0.33 -2.38
CA GLU A 362 -12.32 0.91 -3.12
C GLU A 362 -11.01 1.59 -3.51
N GLN A 363 -9.86 1.07 -3.05
CA GLN A 363 -8.57 1.73 -3.28
C GLN A 363 -8.27 1.89 -4.78
N LEU A 364 -8.45 0.84 -5.57
CA LEU A 364 -8.20 0.90 -7.01
C LEU A 364 -9.17 1.86 -7.70
N VAL A 365 -10.45 1.79 -7.35
CA VAL A 365 -11.47 2.67 -7.92
C VAL A 365 -11.18 4.13 -7.56
N ASN A 366 -10.85 4.40 -6.30
CA ASN A 366 -10.52 5.76 -5.85
C ASN A 366 -9.27 6.32 -6.55
N VAL A 367 -8.23 5.50 -6.70
CA VAL A 367 -6.97 5.95 -7.34
C VAL A 367 -7.14 6.15 -8.85
N ILE A 368 -7.89 5.28 -9.54
CA ILE A 368 -7.96 5.28 -11.00
C ILE A 368 -9.13 6.10 -11.54
N LEU A 369 -10.26 6.14 -10.83
CA LEU A 369 -11.48 6.82 -11.25
C LEU A 369 -11.84 8.02 -10.38
N GLY A 370 -11.10 8.28 -9.29
CA GLY A 370 -11.42 9.36 -8.34
C GLY A 370 -12.62 9.05 -7.44
N GLY A 371 -13.08 7.81 -7.39
CA GLY A 371 -14.25 7.32 -6.67
C GLY A 371 -15.13 6.43 -7.54
N VAL A 372 -16.14 5.80 -6.93
CA VAL A 372 -17.15 5.04 -7.69
C VAL A 372 -18.00 6.05 -8.47
N PRO A 373 -17.98 6.02 -9.80
CA PRO A 373 -18.80 6.97 -10.59
C PRO A 373 -20.28 6.68 -10.39
N GLU A 374 -21.10 7.73 -10.31
CA GLU A 374 -22.56 7.59 -10.26
C GLU A 374 -23.09 6.89 -11.52
N ASP A 375 -22.58 7.28 -12.69
CA ASP A 375 -22.81 6.59 -13.95
C ASP A 375 -21.46 6.14 -14.57
N PRO A 376 -21.18 4.82 -14.58
CA PRO A 376 -19.96 4.29 -15.19
C PRO A 376 -19.83 4.57 -16.69
N SER A 377 -20.93 4.87 -17.39
CA SER A 377 -20.91 5.17 -18.82
C SER A 377 -20.28 6.53 -19.14
N GLU A 378 -20.39 7.48 -18.21
CA GLU A 378 -19.87 8.86 -18.35
C GLU A 378 -18.45 9.03 -17.78
N ALA A 379 -17.92 8.01 -17.10
CA ALA A 379 -16.59 8.07 -16.48
C ALA A 379 -15.47 8.06 -17.54
N PRO A 380 -14.29 8.67 -17.24
CA PRO A 380 -13.15 8.70 -18.16
C PRO A 380 -12.69 7.30 -18.56
N LYS A 381 -12.44 7.08 -19.85
CA LYS A 381 -12.03 5.79 -20.47
C LYS A 381 -10.68 5.90 -21.20
N ASP A 382 -9.82 6.78 -20.74
CA ASP A 382 -8.58 7.16 -21.41
C ASP A 382 -7.57 6.00 -21.41
N THR A 383 -7.47 5.26 -20.32
CA THR A 383 -6.52 4.15 -20.17
C THR A 383 -7.18 2.78 -20.30
N ALA A 384 -6.38 1.75 -20.65
CA ALA A 384 -6.85 0.37 -20.70
C ALA A 384 -7.36 -0.10 -19.32
N LEU A 385 -6.73 0.36 -18.23
CA LEU A 385 -7.15 0.04 -16.87
C LEU A 385 -8.49 0.66 -16.51
N GLN A 386 -8.73 1.94 -16.87
CA GLN A 386 -10.03 2.58 -16.66
C GLN A 386 -11.13 1.83 -17.39
N ARG A 387 -10.93 1.48 -18.66
CA ARG A 387 -11.92 0.71 -19.45
C ARG A 387 -12.23 -0.63 -18.79
N ALA A 388 -11.21 -1.40 -18.44
CA ALA A 388 -11.38 -2.72 -17.82
C ALA A 388 -12.12 -2.66 -16.48
N LEU A 389 -11.83 -1.65 -15.64
CA LEU A 389 -12.53 -1.44 -14.38
C LEU A 389 -14.00 -1.05 -14.57
N LEU A 390 -14.26 -0.11 -15.49
CA LEU A 390 -15.63 0.34 -15.78
C LEU A 390 -16.48 -0.80 -16.34
N ASP A 391 -15.93 -1.60 -17.26
CA ASP A 391 -16.61 -2.80 -17.79
C ASP A 391 -16.92 -3.80 -16.66
N GLY A 392 -16.03 -3.95 -15.68
CA GLY A 392 -16.25 -4.76 -14.48
C GLY A 392 -17.36 -4.21 -13.60
N LEU A 393 -17.36 -2.90 -13.33
CA LEU A 393 -18.37 -2.24 -12.49
C LEU A 393 -19.78 -2.30 -13.10
N VAL A 394 -19.89 -2.10 -14.42
CA VAL A 394 -21.19 -2.19 -15.15
C VAL A 394 -21.83 -3.57 -14.97
N VAL A 395 -21.05 -4.64 -14.95
CA VAL A 395 -21.57 -6.01 -14.77
C VAL A 395 -21.53 -6.48 -13.31
N GLY A 396 -21.29 -5.57 -12.37
CA GLY A 396 -21.31 -5.88 -10.93
C GLY A 396 -20.08 -6.65 -10.40
N ARG A 397 -18.99 -6.75 -11.18
CA ARG A 397 -17.76 -7.43 -10.78
C ARG A 397 -16.88 -6.50 -9.93
N ARG A 398 -17.31 -6.20 -8.72
CA ARG A 398 -16.52 -5.38 -7.77
C ARG A 398 -15.19 -6.04 -7.38
N ASP A 399 -15.07 -7.35 -7.54
CA ASP A 399 -13.84 -8.09 -7.25
C ASP A 399 -12.66 -7.71 -8.15
N ASP A 400 -12.92 -7.11 -9.32
CA ASP A 400 -11.87 -6.61 -10.22
C ASP A 400 -11.12 -5.39 -9.63
N ALA A 401 -11.73 -4.70 -8.65
CA ALA A 401 -11.20 -3.49 -8.01
C ALA A 401 -10.38 -3.74 -6.73
N ARG A 402 -10.07 -4.98 -6.39
CA ARG A 402 -9.31 -5.34 -5.17
C ARG A 402 -7.88 -4.82 -5.17
N ALA A 403 -7.30 -4.69 -3.98
CA ALA A 403 -5.85 -4.78 -3.83
C ALA A 403 -5.42 -6.26 -3.83
N GLY A 404 -4.17 -6.50 -4.16
CA GLY A 404 -3.47 -7.75 -3.94
C GLY A 404 -2.32 -7.53 -2.96
N ALA A 405 -1.57 -8.59 -2.69
CA ALA A 405 -0.29 -8.48 -2.00
C ALA A 405 0.78 -9.25 -2.77
N CYS A 406 2.04 -8.99 -2.44
CA CYS A 406 3.15 -9.75 -3.01
C CYS A 406 4.35 -9.79 -2.07
N PHE A 407 5.27 -10.69 -2.36
CA PHE A 407 6.64 -10.64 -1.86
C PHE A 407 7.67 -10.98 -2.95
N LEU A 408 8.91 -10.54 -2.71
CA LEU A 408 10.11 -10.93 -3.45
C LEU A 408 11.22 -11.18 -2.44
N LEU A 409 11.78 -12.38 -2.45
CA LEU A 409 12.95 -12.71 -1.63
C LEU A 409 14.21 -12.19 -2.33
N PRO A 410 15.12 -11.46 -1.66
CA PRO A 410 16.31 -10.91 -2.29
C PRO A 410 17.18 -11.96 -2.99
N GLU A 411 17.29 -13.15 -2.43
CA GLU A 411 18.05 -14.26 -3.01
C GLU A 411 17.43 -14.86 -4.28
N ASP A 412 16.18 -14.55 -4.59
CA ASP A 412 15.48 -14.97 -5.81
C ASP A 412 15.42 -13.86 -6.87
N PHE A 413 15.98 -12.70 -6.56
CA PHE A 413 15.99 -11.59 -7.50
C PHE A 413 16.76 -11.95 -8.77
N ASN A 414 16.05 -12.02 -9.87
CA ASN A 414 16.60 -12.20 -11.21
C ASN A 414 15.63 -11.58 -12.21
N TRP A 415 15.63 -10.26 -12.27
CA TRP A 415 14.63 -9.47 -12.96
C TRP A 415 14.53 -9.80 -14.44
N GLY A 416 13.33 -9.95 -14.95
CA GLY A 416 13.06 -10.39 -16.32
C GLY A 416 12.97 -11.92 -16.48
N GLN A 417 13.29 -12.70 -15.44
CA GLN A 417 13.28 -14.15 -15.52
C GLN A 417 12.01 -14.80 -14.95
N GLN A 418 11.13 -14.04 -14.29
CA GLN A 418 9.85 -14.54 -13.75
C GLN A 418 10.05 -15.79 -12.88
N VAL A 419 11.02 -15.73 -11.97
CA VAL A 419 11.57 -16.88 -11.22
C VAL A 419 10.49 -17.74 -10.59
N TYR A 420 9.50 -17.11 -9.94
CA TYR A 420 8.44 -17.85 -9.25
C TYR A 420 7.44 -18.55 -10.20
N LEU A 421 7.22 -17.99 -11.40
CA LEU A 421 6.29 -18.59 -12.37
C LEU A 421 6.89 -19.73 -13.16
N ARG A 422 8.23 -19.84 -13.21
CA ARG A 422 8.94 -20.89 -13.95
C ARG A 422 9.30 -22.11 -13.11
N GLN A 423 9.09 -22.04 -11.79
CA GLN A 423 9.39 -23.17 -10.92
C GLN A 423 8.30 -24.24 -11.00
N GLU A 424 8.69 -25.51 -10.90
CA GLU A 424 7.76 -26.63 -10.78
C GLU A 424 7.29 -26.72 -9.33
N LEU A 425 5.99 -26.64 -9.13
CA LEU A 425 5.38 -26.70 -7.80
C LEU A 425 4.83 -28.12 -7.53
N PRO A 426 5.03 -28.67 -6.32
CA PRO A 426 4.55 -30.03 -5.96
C PRO A 426 3.02 -30.16 -6.02
N CYS A 427 2.32 -29.03 -6.14
CA CYS A 427 0.88 -28.98 -6.25
C CYS A 427 0.35 -29.00 -7.70
N GLU A 428 1.19 -29.00 -8.73
CA GLU A 428 0.77 -28.99 -10.15
C GLU A 428 0.75 -30.37 -10.79
N GLU A 429 1.51 -31.33 -10.26
CA GLU A 429 1.64 -32.66 -10.86
C GLU A 429 0.36 -33.52 -10.83
N SER A 430 -0.53 -33.32 -9.83
CA SER A 430 -1.76 -34.13 -9.71
C SER A 430 -2.91 -33.70 -10.64
N ASP A 431 -2.87 -32.51 -11.23
CA ASP A 431 -3.89 -32.04 -12.18
C ASP A 431 -3.63 -32.57 -13.61
N ARG A 432 -2.41 -32.98 -13.92
CA ARG A 432 -2.09 -33.59 -15.23
C ARG A 432 -2.55 -35.05 -15.31
N SER A 433 -2.57 -35.79 -14.19
CA SER A 433 -3.05 -37.19 -14.15
C SER A 433 -4.57 -37.33 -14.11
N GLY A 434 -5.32 -36.26 -13.71
CA GLY A 434 -6.79 -36.27 -13.65
C GLY A 434 -7.51 -35.91 -14.95
N ARG A 435 -6.79 -35.47 -16.01
CA ARG A 435 -7.40 -35.13 -17.29
C ARG A 435 -7.45 -36.32 -18.28
N ASP A 436 -6.72 -37.39 -18.01
CA ASP A 436 -6.69 -38.56 -18.92
C ASP A 436 -7.69 -39.69 -18.56
N GLU A 437 -8.42 -39.58 -17.42
CA GLU A 437 -9.33 -40.67 -17.01
C GLU A 437 -10.84 -40.42 -17.26
N THR A 438 -11.25 -39.27 -17.79
CA THR A 438 -12.68 -39.00 -18.02
C THR A 438 -13.14 -38.96 -19.49
N ASP A 439 -12.26 -39.26 -20.44
CA ASP A 439 -12.61 -39.22 -21.87
C ASP A 439 -12.68 -40.61 -22.57
N SER A 440 -12.76 -41.68 -21.81
CA SER A 440 -12.96 -43.03 -22.36
C SER A 440 -14.05 -43.77 -21.62
N LEU A 441 -15.32 -43.49 -21.88
CA LEU A 441 -16.46 -44.42 -21.71
C LEU A 441 -17.76 -43.75 -22.22
N ASP A 442 -18.04 -43.82 -23.50
CA ASP A 442 -19.40 -44.10 -24.01
C ASP A 442 -19.38 -44.58 -25.48
N PRO A 443 -19.38 -45.88 -25.73
CA PRO A 443 -19.61 -46.43 -27.04
C PRO A 443 -21.06 -46.95 -27.14
N ASP A 444 -22.06 -46.10 -27.18
CA ASP A 444 -23.37 -46.53 -27.69
C ASP A 444 -24.35 -45.35 -27.87
N LYS A 445 -24.32 -44.70 -29.02
CA LYS A 445 -25.52 -44.12 -29.62
C LYS A 445 -25.58 -44.41 -31.12
N LYS A 446 -26.30 -45.51 -31.40
CA LYS A 446 -26.75 -45.89 -32.73
C LYS A 446 -27.56 -44.79 -33.40
N ARG A 447 -27.21 -44.56 -34.66
CA ARG A 447 -28.00 -44.09 -35.80
C ARG A 447 -29.51 -43.95 -35.60
N ALA A 448 -30.03 -42.79 -35.94
CA ALA A 448 -31.33 -42.60 -36.59
C ALA A 448 -31.19 -41.57 -37.69
N GLU A 449 -31.50 -42.02 -38.90
CA GLU A 449 -31.55 -41.26 -40.15
C GLU A 449 -32.81 -40.40 -40.25
N PRO A 450 -32.85 -39.40 -41.18
CA PRO A 450 -33.86 -38.35 -41.19
C PRO A 450 -35.07 -38.76 -42.05
N SER A 451 -36.26 -38.29 -41.67
CA SER A 451 -37.43 -38.29 -42.54
C SER A 451 -37.77 -36.84 -42.95
N ALA A 452 -37.91 -36.73 -44.27
CA ALA A 452 -38.29 -35.53 -45.00
C ALA A 452 -39.80 -35.22 -44.91
N GLY A 453 -40.13 -33.98 -45.25
CA GLY A 453 -41.48 -33.49 -45.60
C GLY A 453 -41.83 -32.19 -44.84
N SER A 454 -42.09 -31.15 -45.37
CA SER A 454 -42.60 -30.51 -46.56
C SER A 454 -43.31 -29.21 -46.14
N ASP A 455 -42.99 -28.15 -46.85
CA ASP A 455 -43.84 -27.01 -47.28
C ASP A 455 -44.55 -26.09 -46.27
N ALA A 456 -44.28 -24.84 -46.36
CA ALA A 456 -45.04 -23.74 -47.01
C ALA A 456 -44.89 -22.39 -46.24
N GLU A 457 -44.39 -21.40 -47.00
CA GLU A 457 -44.95 -20.04 -47.22
C GLU A 457 -45.43 -19.24 -45.96
N ASP A 458 -45.13 -18.02 -45.70
CA ASP A 458 -45.03 -16.81 -46.55
C ASP A 458 -44.89 -15.56 -45.62
N ARG A 459 -44.23 -14.51 -46.12
CA ARG A 459 -44.45 -13.08 -45.84
C ARG A 459 -43.81 -12.38 -44.64
N ALA A 460 -42.81 -11.62 -44.96
CA ALA A 460 -42.56 -10.29 -44.37
C ALA A 460 -43.66 -9.28 -44.74
N PRO A 461 -43.77 -8.09 -44.12
CA PRO A 461 -42.79 -7.02 -44.29
C PRO A 461 -42.54 -6.12 -43.05
N GLN A 462 -41.45 -5.40 -43.20
CA GLN A 462 -41.11 -4.16 -42.51
C GLN A 462 -42.18 -3.04 -42.66
N PRO A 463 -42.08 -1.90 -41.94
CA PRO A 463 -40.90 -1.04 -41.79
C PRO A 463 -40.34 -0.92 -40.35
#